data_fc729e503009ae9905f0fabb0f9cf956
#
_entry.id   fc729e503009ae9905f0fabb0f9cf956
#
_cell.length_a   1.000
_cell.length_b   1.000
_cell.length_c   1.000
_cell.angle_alpha   90.00
_cell.angle_beta   90.00
_cell.angle_gamma   90.00
#
_symmetry.space_group_name_H-M   'P 1'
#
loop_
_entity.id
_entity.type
_entity.pdbx_description
1 polymer ?
#
loop_
_entity_poly.entity_id
_entity_poly.type
_entity_poly.pdbx_seq_one_letter_code
_entity_poly.pdbx_strand_id
1 'polypeptide(L)'
;MRLLLAEDEKEMAHALEAVFTHNHYSVDVVYNGIDATDWAESGNYDGMILDIMMPGKSGLEVLSELRKKGNHVPVLLLTAKGEIEDRVTGLDLGADDYLTKPFAMKELLARIRAMTRRKGEVSSNTLEFGGLTLKRETFDLGYQSERIHLGNREYQMMEMLMATPGTLISAEQFMDKIWGYDTDVEMNVVWVYLSYLRKKTACAAGSGFHSCRTRTWI
;
A
#
# COMPACT_ATOMS: atom_id res chain seq x y z
N MET A 1 -2.24 0.05 -2.42
CA MET A 1 -1.54 -0.09 -1.11
C MET A 1 -1.35 1.28 -0.50
N ARG A 2 -1.65 1.42 0.79
CA ARG A 2 -1.52 2.68 1.53
C ARG A 2 -0.35 2.62 2.50
N LEU A 3 0.53 3.60 2.43
CA LEU A 3 1.74 3.71 3.25
C LEU A 3 1.66 4.93 4.16
N LEU A 4 2.21 4.81 5.37
CA LEU A 4 2.52 5.94 6.22
C LEU A 4 4.02 6.20 6.16
N LEU A 5 4.41 7.41 5.78
CA LEU A 5 5.78 7.88 5.78
C LEU A 5 5.98 8.88 6.93
N ALA A 6 6.89 8.58 7.84
CA ALA A 6 7.31 9.48 8.90
C ALA A 6 8.78 9.87 8.69
N GLU A 7 9.01 11.12 8.34
CA GLU A 7 10.32 11.69 8.02
C GLU A 7 10.29 13.18 8.36
N ASP A 8 11.19 13.66 9.20
CA ASP A 8 11.20 15.06 9.68
C ASP A 8 11.85 16.01 8.67
N GLU A 9 12.74 15.52 7.81
CA GLU A 9 13.32 16.32 6.73
C GLU A 9 12.32 16.47 5.58
N LYS A 10 11.66 17.62 5.51
CA LYS A 10 10.56 17.89 4.55
C LYS A 10 10.95 17.67 3.09
N GLU A 11 12.18 18.02 2.71
CA GLU A 11 12.65 17.85 1.33
C GLU A 11 12.75 16.35 0.98
N MET A 12 13.28 15.54 1.89
CA MET A 12 13.32 14.10 1.74
C MET A 12 11.92 13.49 1.74
N ALA A 13 11.06 13.90 2.68
CA ALA A 13 9.68 13.43 2.75
C ALA A 13 8.91 13.68 1.45
N HIS A 14 8.97 14.89 0.89
CA HIS A 14 8.33 15.22 -0.39
C HIS A 14 8.93 14.43 -1.57
N ALA A 15 10.25 14.23 -1.59
CA ALA A 15 10.88 13.42 -2.64
C ALA A 15 10.42 11.95 -2.58
N LEU A 16 10.34 11.38 -1.38
CA LEU A 16 9.85 10.02 -1.16
C LEU A 16 8.36 9.89 -1.50
N GLU A 17 7.53 10.83 -1.07
CA GLU A 17 6.12 10.89 -1.41
C GLU A 17 5.90 10.90 -2.92
N ALA A 18 6.64 11.75 -3.66
CA ALA A 18 6.57 11.80 -5.12
C ALA A 18 6.96 10.46 -5.77
N VAL A 19 8.02 9.81 -5.28
CA VAL A 19 8.46 8.49 -5.76
C VAL A 19 7.41 7.43 -5.46
N PHE A 20 6.86 7.38 -4.26
CA PHE A 20 5.85 6.40 -3.89
C PHE A 20 4.55 6.60 -4.68
N THR A 21 4.09 7.83 -4.82
CA THR A 21 2.90 8.17 -5.63
C THR A 21 3.11 7.80 -7.10
N HIS A 22 4.30 8.05 -7.65
CA HIS A 22 4.66 7.61 -9.01
C HIS A 22 4.66 6.09 -9.15
N ASN A 23 5.02 5.36 -8.09
CA ASN A 23 4.96 3.90 -8.01
C ASN A 23 3.61 3.39 -7.47
N HIS A 24 2.58 4.26 -7.49
CA HIS A 24 1.18 3.92 -7.27
C HIS A 24 0.80 3.51 -5.84
N TYR A 25 1.58 3.93 -4.87
CA TYR A 25 1.18 3.90 -3.47
C TYR A 25 0.31 5.11 -3.13
N SER A 26 -0.69 4.93 -2.29
CA SER A 26 -1.29 6.05 -1.55
C SER A 26 -0.41 6.32 -0.35
N VAL A 27 -0.02 7.56 -0.12
CA VAL A 27 0.96 7.89 0.92
C VAL A 27 0.41 9.00 1.78
N ASP A 28 0.43 8.78 3.08
CA ASP A 28 0.25 9.84 4.07
C ASP A 28 1.61 10.17 4.66
N VAL A 29 1.89 11.46 4.83
CA VAL A 29 3.19 11.95 5.31
C VAL A 29 3.03 12.67 6.63
N VAL A 30 3.87 12.31 7.60
CA VAL A 30 3.98 12.98 8.89
C VAL A 30 5.45 13.32 9.17
N TYR A 31 5.68 14.33 10.01
CA TYR A 31 7.01 14.92 10.17
C TYR A 31 7.57 14.76 11.60
N ASN A 32 6.92 13.94 12.43
CA ASN A 32 7.36 13.66 13.79
C ASN A 32 6.77 12.33 14.28
N GLY A 33 7.37 11.78 15.34
CA GLY A 33 6.96 10.48 15.86
C GLY A 33 5.64 10.49 16.65
N ILE A 34 5.16 11.64 17.12
CA ILE A 34 3.86 11.73 17.80
C ILE A 34 2.76 11.54 16.77
N ASP A 35 2.77 12.34 15.71
CA ASP A 35 1.81 12.21 14.61
C ASP A 35 1.90 10.82 13.96
N ALA A 36 3.12 10.26 13.82
CA ALA A 36 3.30 8.91 13.30
C ALA A 36 2.56 7.85 14.14
N THR A 37 2.59 7.99 15.47
CA THR A 37 1.86 7.08 16.37
C THR A 37 0.35 7.25 16.20
N ASP A 38 -0.15 8.48 16.24
CA ASP A 38 -1.58 8.79 16.19
C ASP A 38 -2.20 8.34 14.84
N TRP A 39 -1.50 8.59 13.74
CA TRP A 39 -1.96 8.18 12.42
C TRP A 39 -1.89 6.66 12.23
N ALA A 40 -0.87 6.00 12.76
CA ALA A 40 -0.78 4.54 12.70
C ALA A 40 -1.87 3.82 13.50
N GLU A 41 -2.40 4.47 14.55
CA GLU A 41 -3.50 3.93 15.35
C GLU A 41 -4.87 4.15 14.71
N SER A 42 -5.07 5.32 14.10
CA SER A 42 -6.33 5.70 13.48
C SER A 42 -6.48 5.21 12.05
N GLY A 43 -5.38 5.02 11.33
CA GLY A 43 -5.35 4.65 9.93
C GLY A 43 -5.18 3.16 9.67
N ASN A 44 -5.55 2.74 8.47
CA ASN A 44 -5.42 1.35 8.01
C ASN A 44 -4.33 1.29 6.94
N TYR A 45 -3.08 1.14 7.38
CA TYR A 45 -1.89 1.11 6.52
C TYR A 45 -1.47 -0.31 6.16
N ASP A 46 -0.96 -0.49 4.95
CA ASP A 46 -0.36 -1.74 4.47
C ASP A 46 1.12 -1.84 4.85
N GLY A 47 1.76 -0.70 5.18
CA GLY A 47 3.13 -0.62 5.63
C GLY A 47 3.48 0.79 6.11
N MET A 48 4.52 0.88 6.92
CA MET A 48 5.06 2.14 7.43
C MET A 48 6.54 2.25 7.11
N ILE A 49 6.96 3.46 6.78
CA ILE A 49 8.36 3.85 6.63
C ILE A 49 8.64 4.89 7.70
N LEU A 50 9.51 4.58 8.65
CA LEU A 50 9.81 5.44 9.78
C LEU A 50 11.30 5.82 9.79
N ASP A 51 11.59 7.11 9.78
CA ASP A 51 12.92 7.54 10.19
C ASP A 51 13.13 7.28 11.69
N ILE A 52 14.32 6.81 12.06
CA ILE A 52 14.66 6.63 13.47
C ILE A 52 14.80 8.00 14.17
N MET A 53 15.42 8.96 13.51
CA MET A 53 15.74 10.27 14.07
C MET A 53 14.62 11.28 13.80
N MET A 54 13.59 11.30 14.64
CA MET A 54 12.47 12.23 14.50
C MET A 54 12.23 13.02 15.79
N PRO A 55 11.71 14.26 15.71
CA PRO A 55 11.32 15.03 16.87
C PRO A 55 10.10 14.41 17.58
N GLY A 56 10.01 14.64 18.88
CA GLY A 56 8.95 14.17 19.75
C GLY A 56 9.11 12.72 20.18
N LYS A 57 9.05 11.77 19.25
CA LYS A 57 9.34 10.35 19.47
C LYS A 57 10.24 9.85 18.34
N SER A 58 11.23 9.04 18.67
CA SER A 58 12.03 8.33 17.68
C SER A 58 11.22 7.25 16.97
N GLY A 59 11.64 6.84 15.76
CA GLY A 59 11.01 5.73 15.04
C GLY A 59 11.00 4.41 15.80
N LEU A 60 12.01 4.17 16.65
CA LEU A 60 12.08 3.00 17.53
C LEU A 60 11.02 3.06 18.65
N GLU A 61 10.80 4.23 19.24
CA GLU A 61 9.75 4.42 20.26
C GLU A 61 8.35 4.25 19.64
N VAL A 62 8.12 4.80 18.44
CA VAL A 62 6.88 4.60 17.68
C VAL A 62 6.65 3.11 17.45
N LEU A 63 7.63 2.39 16.92
CA LEU A 63 7.54 0.94 16.67
C LEU A 63 7.22 0.17 17.95
N SER A 64 7.95 0.44 19.03
CA SER A 64 7.74 -0.21 20.34
C SER A 64 6.31 -0.01 20.85
N GLU A 65 5.78 1.22 20.75
CA GLU A 65 4.42 1.53 21.18
C GLU A 65 3.37 0.80 20.34
N LEU A 66 3.52 0.79 19.02
CA LEU A 66 2.62 0.06 18.11
C LEU A 66 2.60 -1.43 18.43
N ARG A 67 3.76 -2.06 18.62
CA ARG A 67 3.84 -3.49 18.94
C ARG A 67 3.21 -3.82 20.31
N LYS A 68 3.39 -2.95 21.33
CA LYS A 68 2.73 -3.09 22.64
C LYS A 68 1.20 -3.00 22.54
N LYS A 69 0.67 -2.21 21.60
CA LYS A 69 -0.77 -2.09 21.34
C LYS A 69 -1.32 -3.19 20.41
N GLY A 70 -0.48 -4.15 20.00
CA GLY A 70 -0.87 -5.25 19.12
C GLY A 70 -1.01 -4.85 17.64
N ASN A 71 -0.52 -3.68 17.26
CA ASN A 71 -0.45 -3.28 15.86
C ASN A 71 0.76 -3.95 15.20
N HIS A 72 0.50 -4.83 14.22
CA HIS A 72 1.50 -5.60 13.49
C HIS A 72 1.68 -5.11 12.05
N VAL A 73 1.33 -3.86 11.76
CA VAL A 73 1.61 -3.28 10.45
C VAL A 73 3.10 -3.43 10.11
N PRO A 74 3.46 -3.84 8.90
CA PRO A 74 4.86 -3.97 8.49
C PRO A 74 5.58 -2.62 8.57
N VAL A 75 6.78 -2.61 9.17
CA VAL A 75 7.58 -1.39 9.40
C VAL A 75 8.96 -1.54 8.79
N LEU A 76 9.34 -0.58 7.94
CA LEU A 76 10.69 -0.36 7.45
C LEU A 76 11.29 0.84 8.19
N LEU A 77 12.41 0.63 8.88
CA LEU A 77 13.15 1.71 9.54
C LEU A 77 14.17 2.33 8.59
N LEU A 78 14.20 3.65 8.54
CA LEU A 78 15.28 4.41 7.90
C LEU A 78 16.29 4.83 8.98
N THR A 79 17.58 4.59 8.77
CA THR A 79 18.63 4.87 9.76
C THR A 79 19.85 5.51 9.15
N ALA A 80 20.57 6.34 9.91
CA ALA A 80 21.85 6.88 9.50
C ALA A 80 22.94 5.78 9.44
N LYS A 81 23.94 5.96 8.59
CA LYS A 81 25.05 5.03 8.43
C LYS A 81 25.92 5.02 9.69
N GLY A 82 26.02 3.86 10.35
CA GLY A 82 26.92 3.67 11.50
C GLY A 82 26.25 3.16 12.78
N GLU A 83 24.94 3.23 12.88
CA GLU A 83 24.17 2.82 14.07
C GLU A 83 23.78 1.34 14.00
N ILE A 84 24.79 0.44 14.18
CA ILE A 84 24.54 -1.01 14.19
C ILE A 84 23.65 -1.39 15.37
N GLU A 85 23.78 -0.68 16.50
CA GLU A 85 22.99 -0.94 17.71
C GLU A 85 21.51 -0.63 17.48
N ASP A 86 21.18 0.46 16.77
CA ASP A 86 19.79 0.80 16.42
C ASP A 86 19.14 -0.23 15.49
N ARG A 87 19.94 -0.82 14.60
CA ARG A 87 19.46 -1.86 13.69
C ARG A 87 19.11 -3.15 14.43
N VAL A 88 19.95 -3.57 15.37
CA VAL A 88 19.70 -4.74 16.23
C VAL A 88 18.48 -4.46 17.09
N THR A 89 18.46 -3.31 17.75
CA THR A 89 17.32 -2.89 18.59
C THR A 89 16.02 -2.83 17.79
N GLY A 90 16.04 -2.27 16.57
CA GLY A 90 14.85 -2.18 15.71
C GLY A 90 14.29 -3.55 15.32
N LEU A 91 15.17 -4.51 14.98
CA LEU A 91 14.75 -5.88 14.65
C LEU A 91 14.19 -6.61 15.90
N ASP A 92 14.83 -6.45 17.04
CA ASP A 92 14.39 -7.05 18.31
C ASP A 92 13.04 -6.45 18.77
N LEU A 93 12.77 -5.18 18.46
CA LEU A 93 11.48 -4.52 18.68
C LEU A 93 10.40 -4.93 17.67
N GLY A 94 10.74 -5.71 16.64
CA GLY A 94 9.81 -6.26 15.67
C GLY A 94 9.62 -5.39 14.42
N ALA A 95 10.66 -4.67 13.98
CA ALA A 95 10.73 -4.13 12.62
C ALA A 95 10.80 -5.27 11.59
N ASP A 96 10.19 -5.08 10.44
CA ASP A 96 10.21 -6.08 9.37
C ASP A 96 11.46 -5.94 8.49
N ASP A 97 12.01 -4.73 8.36
CA ASP A 97 13.26 -4.46 7.66
C ASP A 97 13.84 -3.09 8.08
N TYR A 98 15.06 -2.82 7.63
CA TYR A 98 15.74 -1.53 7.81
C TYR A 98 16.51 -1.14 6.56
N LEU A 99 16.73 0.16 6.38
CA LEU A 99 17.50 0.71 5.25
C LEU A 99 18.35 1.89 5.69
N THR A 100 19.65 1.83 5.40
CA THR A 100 20.58 2.87 5.80
C THR A 100 20.62 4.02 4.81
N LYS A 101 20.55 5.26 5.32
CA LYS A 101 20.79 6.49 4.55
C LYS A 101 22.30 6.69 4.27
N PRO A 102 22.73 7.07 3.06
CA PRO A 102 21.93 7.25 1.84
C PRO A 102 21.61 5.92 1.15
N PHE A 103 20.44 5.80 0.56
CA PHE A 103 19.94 4.60 -0.11
C PHE A 103 19.56 4.85 -1.57
N ALA A 104 19.52 3.80 -2.36
CA ALA A 104 18.98 3.86 -3.70
C ALA A 104 17.46 3.70 -3.69
N MET A 105 16.72 4.53 -4.45
CA MET A 105 15.26 4.45 -4.54
C MET A 105 14.77 3.07 -4.98
N LYS A 106 15.50 2.41 -5.90
CA LYS A 106 15.16 1.04 -6.32
C LYS A 106 15.22 0.03 -5.18
N GLU A 107 16.17 0.18 -4.26
CA GLU A 107 16.30 -0.66 -3.08
C GLU A 107 15.15 -0.42 -2.11
N LEU A 108 14.85 0.84 -1.79
CA LEU A 108 13.71 1.21 -0.94
C LEU A 108 12.41 0.60 -1.45
N LEU A 109 12.09 0.79 -2.73
CA LEU A 109 10.89 0.23 -3.35
C LEU A 109 10.86 -1.31 -3.34
N ALA A 110 12.01 -1.97 -3.50
CA ALA A 110 12.09 -3.43 -3.44
C ALA A 110 11.81 -3.94 -2.02
N ARG A 111 12.32 -3.26 -0.99
CA ARG A 111 12.07 -3.60 0.42
C ARG A 111 10.61 -3.37 0.81
N ILE A 112 10.00 -2.24 0.38
CA ILE A 112 8.57 -1.99 0.60
C ILE A 112 7.72 -3.12 -0.01
N ARG A 113 8.00 -3.52 -1.26
CA ARG A 113 7.29 -4.66 -1.87
C ARG A 113 7.49 -5.97 -1.10
N ALA A 114 8.69 -6.20 -0.58
CA ALA A 114 9.00 -7.42 0.18
C ALA A 114 8.24 -7.47 1.51
N MET A 115 8.25 -6.37 2.27
CA MET A 115 7.61 -6.30 3.60
C MET A 115 6.08 -6.28 3.53
N THR A 116 5.50 -5.64 2.49
CA THR A 116 4.04 -5.55 2.32
C THR A 116 3.43 -6.77 1.65
N ARG A 117 4.25 -7.74 1.26
CA ARG A 117 3.79 -9.01 0.69
C ARG A 117 3.09 -9.85 1.75
N ARG A 118 1.83 -10.24 1.52
CA ARG A 118 1.09 -11.10 2.45
C ARG A 118 1.76 -12.47 2.59
N LYS A 119 1.81 -13.01 3.81
CA LYS A 119 2.27 -14.39 4.07
C LYS A 119 1.36 -15.36 3.30
N GLY A 120 1.92 -16.08 2.33
CA GLY A 120 1.19 -17.02 1.49
C GLY A 120 1.01 -16.59 0.02
N GLU A 121 1.28 -15.34 -0.34
CA GLU A 121 1.43 -14.97 -1.73
C GLU A 121 2.77 -15.50 -2.26
N VAL A 122 2.70 -16.56 -3.05
CA VAL A 122 3.82 -16.99 -3.90
C VAL A 122 4.23 -15.75 -4.71
N SER A 123 5.51 -15.54 -4.93
CA SER A 123 6.15 -14.35 -5.54
C SER A 123 5.71 -14.09 -7.00
N SER A 124 4.42 -14.15 -7.26
CA SER A 124 3.86 -13.83 -8.56
C SER A 124 3.59 -12.33 -8.60
N ASN A 125 4.28 -11.65 -9.48
CA ASN A 125 4.03 -10.26 -9.84
C ASN A 125 2.65 -10.08 -10.49
N THR A 126 1.82 -11.13 -10.45
CA THR A 126 0.53 -11.27 -11.10
C THR A 126 -0.47 -11.85 -10.12
N LEU A 127 -1.60 -11.20 -9.94
CA LEU A 127 -2.78 -11.77 -9.28
C LEU A 127 -3.64 -12.47 -10.32
N GLU A 128 -4.15 -13.66 -9.99
CA GLU A 128 -5.00 -14.43 -10.88
C GLU A 128 -6.31 -14.81 -10.20
N PHE A 129 -7.43 -14.53 -10.87
CA PHE A 129 -8.74 -14.93 -10.39
C PHE A 129 -9.75 -15.03 -11.53
N GLY A 130 -10.48 -16.13 -11.63
CA GLY A 130 -11.55 -16.32 -12.63
C GLY A 130 -11.12 -16.19 -14.09
N GLY A 131 -9.85 -16.49 -14.40
CA GLY A 131 -9.26 -16.32 -15.73
C GLY A 131 -8.74 -14.89 -15.99
N LEU A 132 -8.95 -13.95 -15.04
CA LEU A 132 -8.32 -12.63 -15.07
C LEU A 132 -6.91 -12.72 -14.52
N THR A 133 -6.01 -11.94 -15.10
CA THR A 133 -4.63 -11.74 -14.62
C THR A 133 -4.39 -10.26 -14.40
N LEU A 134 -3.93 -9.86 -13.24
CA LEU A 134 -3.57 -8.47 -12.92
C LEU A 134 -2.07 -8.38 -12.66
N LYS A 135 -1.35 -7.67 -13.52
CA LYS A 135 0.09 -7.47 -13.38
C LYS A 135 0.38 -6.25 -12.54
N ARG A 136 1.13 -6.44 -11.44
CA ARG A 136 1.49 -5.38 -10.49
C ARG A 136 2.47 -4.34 -11.05
N GLU A 137 3.37 -4.74 -11.94
CA GLU A 137 4.38 -3.84 -12.51
C GLU A 137 3.84 -2.94 -13.61
N THR A 138 2.92 -3.47 -14.43
CA THR A 138 2.43 -2.76 -15.62
C THR A 138 1.00 -2.28 -15.50
N PHE A 139 0.28 -2.68 -14.42
CA PHE A 139 -1.15 -2.40 -14.20
C PHE A 139 -2.06 -2.90 -15.31
N ASP A 140 -1.59 -3.91 -16.01
CA ASP A 140 -2.37 -4.53 -17.06
C ASP A 140 -3.31 -5.58 -16.47
N LEU A 141 -4.58 -5.42 -16.74
CA LEU A 141 -5.59 -6.42 -16.54
C LEU A 141 -5.70 -7.26 -17.82
N GLY A 142 -5.41 -8.55 -17.72
CA GLY A 142 -5.47 -9.50 -18.83
C GLY A 142 -6.62 -10.49 -18.66
N TYR A 143 -7.21 -10.90 -19.78
CA TYR A 143 -8.10 -12.05 -19.89
C TYR A 143 -7.85 -12.73 -21.25
N GLN A 144 -7.46 -14.00 -21.24
CA GLN A 144 -7.00 -14.72 -22.44
C GLN A 144 -5.89 -13.94 -23.19
N SER A 145 -6.16 -13.49 -24.42
CA SER A 145 -5.21 -12.71 -25.25
C SER A 145 -5.34 -11.20 -25.09
N GLU A 146 -6.44 -10.74 -24.49
CA GLU A 146 -6.72 -9.31 -24.35
C GLU A 146 -6.02 -8.73 -23.12
N ARG A 147 -5.56 -7.48 -23.25
CA ARG A 147 -4.95 -6.72 -22.13
C ARG A 147 -5.43 -5.29 -22.15
N ILE A 148 -5.77 -4.77 -20.98
CA ILE A 148 -6.23 -3.39 -20.79
C ILE A 148 -5.42 -2.78 -19.66
N HIS A 149 -4.86 -1.62 -19.91
CA HIS A 149 -4.15 -0.85 -18.88
C HIS A 149 -5.15 -0.17 -17.94
N LEU A 150 -4.92 -0.29 -16.63
CA LEU A 150 -5.71 0.34 -15.58
C LEU A 150 -5.02 1.61 -15.11
N GLY A 151 -5.82 2.65 -14.85
CA GLY A 151 -5.34 3.80 -14.10
C GLY A 151 -5.04 3.42 -12.65
N ASN A 152 -4.28 4.27 -11.93
CA ASN A 152 -3.81 3.96 -10.56
C ASN A 152 -4.96 3.55 -9.62
N ARG A 153 -6.02 4.33 -9.53
CA ARG A 153 -7.17 4.04 -8.64
C ARG A 153 -7.93 2.78 -9.07
N GLU A 154 -8.08 2.58 -10.38
CA GLU A 154 -8.69 1.37 -10.94
C GLU A 154 -7.87 0.12 -10.59
N TYR A 155 -6.53 0.22 -10.70
CA TYR A 155 -5.62 -0.87 -10.32
C TYR A 155 -5.75 -1.22 -8.84
N GLN A 156 -5.69 -0.21 -7.94
CA GLN A 156 -5.81 -0.43 -6.51
C GLN A 156 -7.14 -1.08 -6.13
N MET A 157 -8.24 -0.64 -6.71
CA MET A 157 -9.55 -1.26 -6.51
C MET A 157 -9.59 -2.70 -7.02
N MET A 158 -9.04 -2.94 -8.22
CA MET A 158 -8.98 -4.29 -8.81
C MET A 158 -8.08 -5.21 -8.00
N GLU A 159 -6.96 -4.72 -7.49
CA GLU A 159 -6.07 -5.46 -6.60
C GLU A 159 -6.79 -5.88 -5.32
N MET A 160 -7.53 -4.97 -4.68
CA MET A 160 -8.34 -5.29 -3.49
C MET A 160 -9.36 -6.39 -3.78
N LEU A 161 -10.09 -6.28 -4.88
CA LEU A 161 -11.09 -7.27 -5.29
C LEU A 161 -10.47 -8.65 -5.57
N MET A 162 -9.35 -8.70 -6.28
CA MET A 162 -8.69 -9.96 -6.64
C MET A 162 -7.89 -10.59 -5.49
N ALA A 163 -7.44 -9.79 -4.52
CA ALA A 163 -6.71 -10.30 -3.36
C ALA A 163 -7.61 -10.98 -2.32
N THR A 164 -8.91 -10.68 -2.31
CA THR A 164 -9.89 -11.23 -1.36
C THR A 164 -11.13 -11.77 -2.06
N PRO A 165 -11.00 -12.83 -2.88
CA PRO A 165 -12.11 -13.39 -3.64
C PRO A 165 -13.24 -13.86 -2.73
N GLY A 166 -14.48 -13.50 -3.08
CA GLY A 166 -15.67 -13.89 -2.32
C GLY A 166 -15.94 -13.06 -1.05
N THR A 167 -15.08 -12.07 -0.76
CA THR A 167 -15.31 -11.13 0.35
C THR A 167 -15.99 -9.87 -0.16
N LEU A 168 -17.05 -9.43 0.53
CA LEU A 168 -17.69 -8.15 0.23
C LEU A 168 -16.80 -7.01 0.75
N ILE A 169 -16.51 -6.05 -0.12
CA ILE A 169 -15.76 -4.84 0.22
C ILE A 169 -16.73 -3.67 0.17
N SER A 170 -16.88 -2.95 1.29
CA SER A 170 -17.76 -1.78 1.35
C SER A 170 -17.16 -0.58 0.63
N ALA A 171 -18.01 0.40 0.25
CA ALA A 171 -17.53 1.66 -0.32
C ALA A 171 -16.63 2.42 0.65
N GLU A 172 -16.90 2.33 1.95
CA GLU A 172 -16.06 2.92 3.00
C GLU A 172 -14.67 2.29 3.05
N GLN A 173 -14.59 0.97 2.91
CA GLN A 173 -13.29 0.26 2.85
C GLN A 173 -12.47 0.67 1.62
N PHE A 174 -13.11 0.90 0.46
CA PHE A 174 -12.42 1.46 -0.70
C PHE A 174 -11.95 2.89 -0.45
N MET A 175 -12.81 3.74 0.15
CA MET A 175 -12.45 5.12 0.49
C MET A 175 -11.25 5.15 1.43
N ASP A 176 -11.29 4.42 2.54
CA ASP A 176 -10.23 4.38 3.52
C ASP A 176 -8.89 3.91 2.92
N LYS A 177 -8.93 2.82 2.13
CA LYS A 177 -7.72 2.19 1.58
C LYS A 177 -7.08 2.97 0.43
N ILE A 178 -7.89 3.65 -0.39
CA ILE A 178 -7.43 4.21 -1.68
C ILE A 178 -7.32 5.73 -1.64
N TRP A 179 -8.25 6.41 -0.96
CA TRP A 179 -8.26 7.87 -0.82
C TRP A 179 -7.78 8.36 0.54
N GLY A 180 -7.87 7.52 1.57
CA GLY A 180 -7.39 7.86 2.91
C GLY A 180 -8.15 9.02 3.53
N TYR A 181 -7.40 9.97 4.11
CA TYR A 181 -7.96 11.18 4.72
C TYR A 181 -8.18 12.33 3.73
N ASP A 182 -8.19 12.06 2.43
CA ASP A 182 -8.53 13.08 1.42
C ASP A 182 -10.01 13.49 1.59
N THR A 183 -10.24 14.56 2.34
CA THR A 183 -11.57 15.03 2.74
C THR A 183 -12.37 15.67 1.60
N ASP A 184 -11.71 15.97 0.48
CA ASP A 184 -12.34 16.63 -0.68
C ASP A 184 -13.02 15.62 -1.62
N VAL A 185 -12.85 14.31 -1.36
CA VAL A 185 -13.38 13.25 -2.21
C VAL A 185 -14.66 12.68 -1.62
N GLU A 186 -15.77 12.82 -2.33
CA GLU A 186 -17.06 12.23 -1.93
C GLU A 186 -17.11 10.71 -2.19
N MET A 187 -17.89 9.99 -1.37
CA MET A 187 -18.04 8.52 -1.46
C MET A 187 -18.57 8.04 -2.83
N ASN A 188 -19.29 8.91 -3.56
CA ASN A 188 -19.80 8.59 -4.89
C ASN A 188 -18.70 8.27 -5.92
N VAL A 189 -17.47 8.73 -5.71
CA VAL A 189 -16.31 8.43 -6.56
C VAL A 189 -16.05 6.93 -6.67
N VAL A 190 -16.26 6.16 -5.61
CA VAL A 190 -16.10 4.69 -5.60
C VAL A 190 -16.98 4.06 -6.68
N TRP A 191 -18.24 4.48 -6.78
CA TRP A 191 -19.20 3.96 -7.77
C TRP A 191 -18.79 4.30 -9.21
N VAL A 192 -18.21 5.48 -9.41
CA VAL A 192 -17.67 5.89 -10.72
C VAL A 192 -16.54 4.95 -11.15
N TYR A 193 -15.56 4.71 -10.28
CA TYR A 193 -14.45 3.81 -10.59
C TYR A 193 -14.91 2.34 -10.74
N LEU A 194 -15.83 1.87 -9.93
CA LEU A 194 -16.44 0.55 -10.10
C LEU A 194 -17.14 0.43 -11.46
N SER A 195 -17.80 1.50 -11.92
CA SER A 195 -18.39 1.53 -13.26
C SER A 195 -17.34 1.43 -14.38
N TYR A 196 -16.21 2.13 -14.22
CA TYR A 196 -15.09 2.03 -15.17
C TYR A 196 -14.48 0.63 -15.19
N LEU A 197 -14.23 0.04 -14.02
CA LEU A 197 -13.73 -1.32 -13.92
C LEU A 197 -14.67 -2.34 -14.56
N ARG A 198 -15.99 -2.22 -14.32
CA ARG A 198 -16.98 -3.10 -14.96
C ARG A 198 -16.94 -3.00 -16.49
N LYS A 199 -16.82 -1.78 -17.03
CA LYS A 199 -16.68 -1.59 -18.49
C LYS A 199 -15.40 -2.21 -19.02
N LYS A 200 -14.27 -1.99 -18.34
CA LYS A 200 -12.97 -2.53 -18.74
C LYS A 200 -12.92 -4.06 -18.64
N THR A 201 -13.44 -4.64 -17.57
CA THR A 201 -13.51 -6.10 -17.43
C THR A 201 -14.44 -6.72 -18.49
N ALA A 202 -15.57 -6.09 -18.80
CA ALA A 202 -16.46 -6.55 -19.86
C ALA A 202 -15.79 -6.48 -21.24
N CYS A 203 -15.01 -5.44 -21.52
CA CYS A 203 -14.23 -5.32 -22.75
C CYS A 203 -13.13 -6.38 -22.85
N ALA A 204 -12.37 -6.61 -21.75
CA ALA A 204 -11.32 -7.62 -21.74
C ALA A 204 -11.85 -9.04 -21.93
N ALA A 205 -13.02 -9.32 -21.40
CA ALA A 205 -13.62 -10.65 -21.42
C ALA A 205 -14.47 -10.96 -22.67
N GLY A 206 -14.64 -9.97 -23.57
CA GLY A 206 -15.53 -10.10 -24.72
C GLY A 206 -17.00 -10.31 -24.33
N SER A 207 -17.87 -10.58 -25.30
CA SER A 207 -19.30 -10.79 -25.08
C SER A 207 -19.66 -12.04 -24.23
N GLY A 208 -18.66 -12.83 -23.82
CA GLY A 208 -18.84 -14.03 -22.98
C GLY A 208 -18.93 -13.77 -21.48
N PHE A 209 -18.59 -12.55 -21.00
CA PHE A 209 -18.55 -12.23 -19.58
C PHE A 209 -19.92 -11.90 -18.95
N HIS A 210 -20.98 -11.90 -19.76
CA HIS A 210 -22.36 -11.74 -19.24
C HIS A 210 -22.81 -12.86 -18.28
N SER A 211 -22.04 -13.96 -18.14
CA SER A 211 -22.38 -15.06 -17.23
C SER A 211 -21.65 -15.01 -15.87
N CYS A 212 -20.63 -14.21 -15.70
CA CYS A 212 -20.05 -13.94 -14.37
C CYS A 212 -20.96 -12.91 -13.68
N ARG A 213 -22.11 -13.42 -13.25
CA ARG A 213 -23.14 -12.61 -12.59
C ARG A 213 -22.51 -11.81 -11.46
N THR A 214 -22.71 -10.51 -11.52
CA THR A 214 -22.54 -9.43 -10.54
C THR A 214 -23.01 -9.74 -9.10
N ARG A 215 -23.15 -10.99 -8.71
CA ARG A 215 -23.56 -11.40 -7.37
C ARG A 215 -22.44 -11.70 -6.39
N THR A 216 -21.18 -11.63 -6.83
CA THR A 216 -20.02 -12.03 -5.99
C THR A 216 -19.14 -10.85 -5.56
N TRP A 217 -19.40 -9.62 -6.04
CA TRP A 217 -18.51 -8.48 -5.82
C TRP A 217 -19.18 -7.21 -5.25
N ILE A 218 -20.49 -7.19 -5.09
CA ILE A 218 -21.23 -6.07 -4.47
C ILE A 218 -22.41 -6.63 -3.68
#